data_5d39537311ff64adbcb0a293507d9759
#
_entry.id   5d39537311ff64adbcb0a293507d9759
#
_cell.length_a   1.000
_cell.length_b   1.000
_cell.length_c   1.000
_cell.angle_alpha   90.00
_cell.angle_beta   90.00
_cell.angle_gamma   90.00
#
_symmetry.space_group_name_H-M   'P 1'
#
loop_
_entity.id
_entity.type
_entity.pdbx_description
1 polymer ?
#
loop_
_entity_poly.entity_id
_entity_poly.type
_entity_poly.pdbx_seq_one_letter_code
_entity_poly.pdbx_strand_id
1 'polypeptide(L)'
;WDASYGKVYQGMIDDGVETLMSAHILQPAYTRYFNPDIKDEDILPGSLNADLHNKLLRGKMGFNGLIVTDATTMGGFTEIVPRSKAVPMSIANGADIFLFSRDIEEDFNYMKQGIEDGILTIERVDEALERILGLKAKMHLPEKKANGTLVPPPEALEIFEKGEGRALAKEIADKGITLVKDTQHLMPLDPKKQKNIYLVVIGD
;
A
#
# COMPACT_ATOMS: atom_id res chain seq x y z
N TRP A 1 -17.39 -10.47 4.00
CA TRP A 1 -16.57 -9.35 3.54
C TRP A 1 -17.44 -8.19 3.07
N ASP A 2 -18.41 -8.41 2.17
CA ASP A 2 -19.28 -7.34 1.59
C ASP A 2 -20.01 -6.49 2.65
N ALA A 3 -20.51 -7.13 3.72
CA ALA A 3 -21.25 -6.45 4.78
C ALA A 3 -20.34 -5.73 5.80
N SER A 4 -19.02 -5.89 5.69
CA SER A 4 -18.02 -5.33 6.62
C SER A 4 -16.97 -4.52 5.88
N TYR A 5 -15.81 -5.11 5.60
CA TYR A 5 -14.70 -4.43 4.92
C TYR A 5 -15.10 -3.87 3.54
N GLY A 6 -15.83 -4.64 2.73
CA GLY A 6 -16.29 -4.22 1.41
C GLY A 6 -17.17 -2.97 1.45
N LYS A 7 -17.99 -2.84 2.50
CA LYS A 7 -18.83 -1.65 2.70
C LYS A 7 -17.98 -0.40 2.99
N VAL A 8 -16.88 -0.56 3.76
CA VAL A 8 -15.94 0.55 4.04
C VAL A 8 -15.21 0.96 2.76
N TYR A 9 -14.66 -0.02 2.02
CA TYR A 9 -14.00 0.26 0.75
C TYR A 9 -14.94 0.93 -0.25
N GLN A 10 -16.19 0.44 -0.37
CA GLN A 10 -17.17 1.05 -1.28
C GLN A 10 -17.46 2.51 -0.89
N GLY A 11 -17.65 2.79 0.40
CA GLY A 11 -17.84 4.16 0.87
C GLY A 11 -16.68 5.08 0.51
N MET A 12 -15.44 4.61 0.67
CA MET A 12 -14.24 5.39 0.28
C MET A 12 -14.15 5.60 -1.24
N ILE A 13 -14.57 4.61 -2.03
CA ILE A 13 -14.62 4.73 -3.50
C ILE A 13 -15.69 5.73 -3.91
N ASP A 14 -16.87 5.65 -3.31
CA ASP A 14 -17.99 6.56 -3.58
C ASP A 14 -17.65 8.01 -3.17
N ASP A 15 -16.86 8.19 -2.12
CA ASP A 15 -16.31 9.49 -1.68
C ASP A 15 -15.13 9.97 -2.54
N GLY A 16 -14.69 9.19 -3.54
CA GLY A 16 -13.70 9.60 -4.52
C GLY A 16 -12.25 9.34 -4.15
N VAL A 17 -11.96 8.29 -3.37
CA VAL A 17 -10.57 7.86 -3.15
C VAL A 17 -9.89 7.55 -4.48
N GLU A 18 -8.66 8.02 -4.66
CA GLU A 18 -7.96 7.96 -5.94
C GLU A 18 -6.89 6.88 -6.02
N THR A 19 -6.50 6.31 -4.87
CA THR A 19 -5.46 5.28 -4.81
C THR A 19 -5.84 4.23 -3.77
N LEU A 20 -5.73 2.96 -4.16
CA LEU A 20 -5.91 1.82 -3.27
C LEU A 20 -4.66 0.97 -3.25
N MET A 21 -4.21 0.58 -2.06
CA MET A 21 -3.11 -0.37 -1.88
C MET A 21 -3.66 -1.78 -1.78
N SER A 22 -3.19 -2.68 -2.64
CA SER A 22 -3.51 -4.10 -2.58
C SER A 22 -2.51 -4.87 -1.73
N ALA A 23 -3.00 -5.56 -0.72
CA ALA A 23 -2.17 -6.27 0.25
C ALA A 23 -1.64 -7.62 -0.27
N HIS A 24 -0.52 -8.08 0.28
CA HIS A 24 0.03 -9.43 0.04
C HIS A 24 -0.68 -10.48 0.92
N ILE A 25 -2.01 -10.47 0.89
CA ILE A 25 -2.86 -11.34 1.70
C ILE A 25 -3.73 -12.20 0.78
N LEU A 26 -3.82 -13.49 1.05
CA LEU A 26 -4.71 -14.40 0.35
C LEU A 26 -6.17 -14.08 0.71
N GLN A 27 -7.05 -14.03 -0.30
CA GLN A 27 -8.49 -13.90 -0.14
C GLN A 27 -9.22 -15.06 -0.81
N PRO A 28 -9.14 -16.28 -0.26
CA PRO A 28 -9.63 -17.48 -0.92
C PRO A 28 -11.13 -17.43 -1.26
N ALA A 29 -11.93 -16.86 -0.36
CA ALA A 29 -13.38 -16.78 -0.54
C ALA A 29 -13.76 -15.96 -1.80
N TYR A 30 -13.11 -14.81 -2.01
CA TYR A 30 -13.37 -14.00 -3.20
C TYR A 30 -12.75 -14.57 -4.45
N THR A 31 -11.53 -15.13 -4.34
CA THR A 31 -10.91 -15.79 -5.48
C THR A 31 -11.78 -16.95 -5.99
N ARG A 32 -12.31 -17.79 -5.10
CA ARG A 32 -13.24 -18.87 -5.47
C ARG A 32 -14.61 -18.37 -5.95
N TYR A 33 -15.05 -17.22 -5.46
CA TYR A 33 -16.30 -16.61 -5.98
C TYR A 33 -16.20 -16.28 -7.47
N PHE A 34 -15.05 -15.79 -7.92
CA PHE A 34 -14.80 -15.48 -9.33
C PHE A 34 -14.25 -16.65 -10.15
N ASN A 35 -13.60 -17.60 -9.49
CA ASN A 35 -13.02 -18.81 -10.10
C ASN A 35 -13.28 -20.02 -9.19
N PRO A 36 -14.49 -20.65 -9.26
CA PRO A 36 -14.88 -21.71 -8.35
C PRO A 36 -13.99 -22.94 -8.35
N ASP A 37 -13.35 -23.22 -9.49
CA ASP A 37 -12.53 -24.44 -9.70
C ASP A 37 -11.05 -24.21 -9.35
N ILE A 38 -10.66 -23.03 -8.86
CA ILE A 38 -9.27 -22.73 -8.50
C ILE A 38 -8.81 -23.62 -7.35
N LYS A 39 -7.64 -24.21 -7.50
CA LYS A 39 -7.02 -24.98 -6.42
C LYS A 39 -6.40 -24.05 -5.38
N ASP A 40 -6.26 -24.54 -4.16
CA ASP A 40 -5.71 -23.77 -3.04
C ASP A 40 -4.27 -23.30 -3.31
N GLU A 41 -3.48 -24.15 -3.95
CA GLU A 41 -2.09 -23.89 -4.34
C GLU A 41 -1.94 -22.81 -5.43
N ASP A 42 -3.01 -22.53 -6.20
CA ASP A 42 -3.01 -21.53 -7.27
C ASP A 42 -3.57 -20.17 -6.81
N ILE A 43 -4.02 -20.07 -5.56
CA ILE A 43 -4.52 -18.81 -5.02
C ILE A 43 -3.37 -17.86 -4.76
N LEU A 44 -3.36 -16.74 -5.48
CA LEU A 44 -2.35 -15.69 -5.35
C LEU A 44 -2.76 -14.64 -4.31
N PRO A 45 -1.80 -13.96 -3.66
CA PRO A 45 -2.08 -12.81 -2.79
C PRO A 45 -2.72 -11.67 -3.58
N GLY A 46 -3.47 -10.81 -2.88
CA GLY A 46 -4.25 -9.73 -3.48
C GLY A 46 -3.48 -8.89 -4.49
N SER A 47 -2.24 -8.54 -4.18
CA SER A 47 -1.34 -7.77 -5.05
C SER A 47 -0.92 -8.47 -6.36
N LEU A 48 -1.12 -9.78 -6.45
CA LEU A 48 -0.85 -10.60 -7.64
C LEU A 48 -2.13 -11.22 -8.22
N ASN A 49 -3.31 -10.90 -7.67
CA ASN A 49 -4.55 -11.56 -8.02
C ASN A 49 -5.38 -10.74 -9.02
N ALA A 50 -5.41 -11.18 -10.27
CA ALA A 50 -6.14 -10.52 -11.35
C ALA A 50 -7.65 -10.43 -11.08
N ASP A 51 -8.26 -11.44 -10.44
CA ASP A 51 -9.69 -11.44 -10.13
C ASP A 51 -10.05 -10.36 -9.10
N LEU A 52 -9.19 -10.17 -8.10
CA LEU A 52 -9.40 -9.13 -7.09
C LEU A 52 -9.22 -7.72 -7.67
N HIS A 53 -8.22 -7.50 -8.50
CA HIS A 53 -8.03 -6.20 -9.14
C HIS A 53 -9.11 -5.91 -10.17
N ASN A 54 -9.31 -6.82 -11.14
CA ASN A 54 -10.13 -6.53 -12.31
C ASN A 54 -11.62 -6.81 -12.07
N LYS A 55 -11.97 -7.94 -11.43
CA LYS A 55 -13.38 -8.31 -11.25
C LYS A 55 -13.97 -7.70 -9.96
N LEU A 56 -13.22 -7.63 -8.85
CA LEU A 56 -13.72 -7.03 -7.63
C LEU A 56 -13.58 -5.51 -7.66
N LEU A 57 -12.35 -4.98 -7.66
CA LEU A 57 -12.13 -3.53 -7.53
C LEU A 57 -12.63 -2.78 -8.77
N ARG A 58 -12.16 -3.12 -9.97
CA ARG A 58 -12.58 -2.44 -11.21
C ARG A 58 -14.02 -2.73 -11.56
N GLY A 59 -14.42 -4.02 -11.55
CA GLY A 59 -15.74 -4.46 -12.01
C GLY A 59 -16.85 -4.20 -10.98
N LYS A 60 -16.85 -4.95 -9.87
CA LYS A 60 -17.95 -4.92 -8.90
C LYS A 60 -18.03 -3.61 -8.13
N MET A 61 -16.90 -3.05 -7.73
CA MET A 61 -16.84 -1.82 -6.91
C MET A 61 -16.71 -0.54 -7.74
N GLY A 62 -16.46 -0.64 -9.05
CA GLY A 62 -16.34 0.51 -9.94
C GLY A 62 -15.13 1.41 -9.70
N PHE A 63 -14.09 0.91 -9.04
CA PHE A 63 -12.89 1.69 -8.75
C PHE A 63 -12.05 1.95 -10.01
N ASN A 64 -11.89 3.19 -10.40
CA ASN A 64 -11.09 3.58 -11.57
C ASN A 64 -9.81 4.37 -11.22
N GLY A 65 -9.45 4.51 -9.94
CA GLY A 65 -8.20 5.11 -9.49
C GLY A 65 -6.99 4.19 -9.63
N LEU A 66 -5.85 4.60 -9.06
CA LEU A 66 -4.62 3.79 -9.06
C LEU A 66 -4.72 2.62 -8.08
N ILE A 67 -4.32 1.45 -8.53
CA ILE A 67 -4.02 0.31 -7.66
C ILE A 67 -2.51 0.22 -7.51
N VAL A 68 -2.04 0.33 -6.26
CA VAL A 68 -0.62 0.14 -5.92
C VAL A 68 -0.46 -1.17 -5.15
N THR A 69 0.66 -1.86 -5.31
CA THR A 69 0.97 -3.02 -4.47
C THR A 69 1.35 -2.56 -3.07
N ASP A 70 1.30 -3.44 -2.09
CA ASP A 70 2.06 -3.27 -0.85
C ASP A 70 3.56 -3.48 -1.14
N ALA A 71 4.42 -3.30 -0.14
CA ALA A 71 5.88 -3.35 -0.27
C ALA A 71 6.36 -4.70 -0.83
N THR A 72 6.93 -4.71 -2.02
CA THR A 72 7.31 -5.95 -2.72
C THR A 72 8.55 -6.63 -2.14
N THR A 73 9.16 -6.05 -1.12
CA THR A 73 10.21 -6.68 -0.30
C THR A 73 9.66 -7.61 0.78
N MET A 74 8.34 -7.57 1.03
CA MET A 74 7.68 -8.41 2.04
C MET A 74 7.57 -9.87 1.59
N GLY A 75 7.65 -10.81 2.56
CA GLY A 75 7.55 -12.25 2.31
C GLY A 75 6.28 -12.66 1.57
N GLY A 76 5.14 -12.07 1.87
CA GLY A 76 3.88 -12.36 1.18
C GLY A 76 3.88 -12.10 -0.34
N PHE A 77 4.86 -11.33 -0.84
CA PHE A 77 5.07 -11.14 -2.28
C PHE A 77 6.11 -12.11 -2.85
N THR A 78 7.17 -12.42 -2.07
CA THR A 78 8.36 -13.10 -2.59
C THR A 78 8.35 -14.62 -2.41
N GLU A 79 7.51 -15.15 -1.50
CA GLU A 79 7.54 -16.57 -1.14
C GLU A 79 6.66 -17.46 -2.02
N ILE A 80 5.63 -16.91 -2.66
CA ILE A 80 4.67 -17.69 -3.44
C ILE A 80 5.10 -17.81 -4.90
N VAL A 81 5.61 -16.72 -5.48
CA VAL A 81 6.06 -16.66 -6.88
C VAL A 81 7.46 -16.09 -6.92
N PRO A 82 8.40 -16.66 -7.69
CA PRO A 82 9.73 -16.10 -7.88
C PRO A 82 9.65 -14.64 -8.33
N ARG A 83 10.48 -13.76 -7.74
CA ARG A 83 10.45 -12.32 -7.97
C ARG A 83 10.51 -11.93 -9.46
N SER A 84 11.32 -12.66 -10.25
CA SER A 84 11.42 -12.45 -11.70
C SER A 84 10.08 -12.57 -12.45
N LYS A 85 9.12 -13.33 -11.88
CA LYS A 85 7.76 -13.44 -12.42
C LYS A 85 6.77 -12.56 -11.68
N ALA A 86 6.89 -12.46 -10.34
CA ALA A 86 5.97 -11.70 -9.52
C ALA A 86 5.98 -10.20 -9.88
N VAL A 87 7.15 -9.64 -10.18
CA VAL A 87 7.32 -8.23 -10.53
C VAL A 87 6.50 -7.86 -11.79
N PRO A 88 6.71 -8.44 -12.96
CA PRO A 88 5.87 -8.15 -14.13
C PRO A 88 4.42 -8.60 -13.96
N MET A 89 4.16 -9.70 -13.23
CA MET A 89 2.82 -10.21 -12.96
C MET A 89 1.97 -9.23 -12.14
N SER A 90 2.57 -8.46 -11.23
CA SER A 90 1.83 -7.47 -10.44
C SER A 90 1.13 -6.45 -11.33
N ILE A 91 1.82 -5.92 -12.34
CA ILE A 91 1.25 -5.00 -13.31
C ILE A 91 0.32 -5.72 -14.27
N ALA A 92 0.71 -6.87 -14.80
CA ALA A 92 -0.11 -7.68 -15.70
C ALA A 92 -1.48 -8.00 -15.09
N ASN A 93 -1.53 -8.28 -13.80
CA ASN A 93 -2.73 -8.66 -13.07
C ASN A 93 -3.54 -7.46 -12.52
N GLY A 94 -3.19 -6.23 -12.90
CA GLY A 94 -4.06 -5.07 -12.72
C GLY A 94 -3.61 -4.02 -11.72
N ALA A 95 -2.45 -4.19 -11.05
CA ALA A 95 -1.83 -3.07 -10.35
C ALA A 95 -1.27 -2.06 -11.34
N ASP A 96 -1.29 -0.78 -11.00
CA ASP A 96 -0.76 0.30 -11.84
C ASP A 96 0.63 0.74 -11.39
N ILE A 97 0.91 0.59 -10.10
CA ILE A 97 2.21 0.91 -9.51
C ILE A 97 2.66 -0.27 -8.65
N PHE A 98 3.89 -0.65 -8.83
CA PHE A 98 4.60 -1.60 -8.00
C PHE A 98 5.44 -0.82 -6.97
N LEU A 99 5.26 -1.13 -5.68
CA LEU A 99 5.77 -0.30 -4.59
C LEU A 99 6.99 -0.96 -3.94
N PHE A 100 8.01 -0.12 -3.67
CA PHE A 100 9.29 -0.48 -3.08
C PHE A 100 10.05 -1.56 -3.85
N SER A 101 10.88 -1.10 -4.76
CA SER A 101 11.86 -1.95 -5.42
C SER A 101 12.91 -2.45 -4.40
N ARG A 102 13.25 -3.73 -4.47
CA ARG A 102 14.38 -4.29 -3.74
C ARG A 102 15.71 -3.85 -4.36
N ASP A 103 15.78 -3.91 -5.66
CA ASP A 103 16.86 -3.44 -6.50
C ASP A 103 16.25 -2.89 -7.79
N ILE A 104 16.51 -1.61 -8.08
CA ILE A 104 15.84 -0.89 -9.18
C ILE A 104 16.24 -1.48 -10.54
N GLU A 105 17.51 -1.84 -10.72
CA GLU A 105 18.00 -2.37 -11.98
C GLU A 105 17.49 -3.80 -12.20
N GLU A 106 17.53 -4.64 -11.16
CA GLU A 106 16.98 -6.00 -11.19
C GLU A 106 15.49 -5.97 -11.55
N ASP A 107 14.69 -5.18 -10.83
CA ASP A 107 13.24 -5.14 -11.02
C ASP A 107 12.85 -4.54 -12.39
N PHE A 108 13.61 -3.56 -12.88
CA PHE A 108 13.43 -3.03 -14.23
C PHE A 108 13.70 -4.10 -15.30
N ASN A 109 14.76 -4.89 -15.11
CA ASN A 109 15.08 -6.00 -16.02
C ASN A 109 14.01 -7.09 -15.98
N TYR A 110 13.43 -7.39 -14.80
CA TYR A 110 12.29 -8.33 -14.69
C TYR A 110 11.05 -7.80 -15.43
N MET A 111 10.76 -6.50 -15.37
CA MET A 111 9.66 -5.90 -16.15
C MET A 111 9.88 -6.05 -17.65
N LYS A 112 11.10 -5.77 -18.14
CA LYS A 112 11.46 -5.95 -19.55
C LYS A 112 11.33 -7.41 -19.98
N GLN A 113 11.91 -8.32 -19.21
CA GLN A 113 11.83 -9.75 -19.49
C GLN A 113 10.38 -10.23 -19.47
N GLY A 114 9.56 -9.69 -18.55
CA GLY A 114 8.14 -10.03 -18.49
C GLY A 114 7.36 -9.62 -19.75
N ILE A 115 7.77 -8.54 -20.43
CA ILE A 115 7.20 -8.16 -21.73
C ILE A 115 7.66 -9.15 -22.82
N GLU A 116 8.95 -9.49 -22.85
CA GLU A 116 9.51 -10.44 -23.82
C GLU A 116 8.91 -11.84 -23.67
N ASP A 117 8.64 -12.27 -22.44
CA ASP A 117 8.03 -13.57 -22.11
C ASP A 117 6.50 -13.59 -22.28
N GLY A 118 5.87 -12.44 -22.60
CA GLY A 118 4.42 -12.31 -22.77
C GLY A 118 3.63 -12.36 -21.44
N ILE A 119 4.27 -12.19 -20.29
CA ILE A 119 3.61 -12.08 -18.98
C ILE A 119 2.92 -10.71 -18.88
N LEU A 120 3.58 -9.64 -19.32
CA LEU A 120 3.11 -8.27 -19.30
C LEU A 120 2.99 -7.74 -20.73
N THR A 121 1.85 -7.16 -21.08
CA THR A 121 1.64 -6.58 -22.40
C THR A 121 1.88 -5.08 -22.39
N ILE A 122 2.24 -4.52 -23.56
CA ILE A 122 2.43 -3.07 -23.71
C ILE A 122 1.12 -2.32 -23.46
N GLU A 123 -0.01 -2.86 -23.92
CA GLU A 123 -1.34 -2.27 -23.70
C GLU A 123 -1.64 -2.13 -22.20
N ARG A 124 -1.24 -3.14 -21.40
CA ARG A 124 -1.43 -3.07 -19.94
C ARG A 124 -0.49 -2.03 -19.29
N VAL A 125 0.71 -1.87 -19.81
CA VAL A 125 1.63 -0.79 -19.38
C VAL A 125 1.02 0.57 -19.69
N ASP A 126 0.48 0.75 -20.90
CA ASP A 126 -0.15 2.00 -21.33
C ASP A 126 -1.36 2.34 -20.45
N GLU A 127 -2.23 1.37 -20.14
CA GLU A 127 -3.34 1.58 -19.19
C GLU A 127 -2.86 2.05 -17.80
N ALA A 128 -1.77 1.49 -17.29
CA ALA A 128 -1.19 1.93 -16.01
C ALA A 128 -0.66 3.36 -16.11
N LEU A 129 0.05 3.67 -17.21
CA LEU A 129 0.58 5.00 -17.46
C LEU A 129 -0.51 6.05 -17.61
N GLU A 130 -1.62 5.76 -18.28
CA GLU A 130 -2.75 6.67 -18.39
C GLU A 130 -3.30 7.07 -17.00
N ARG A 131 -3.48 6.11 -16.10
CA ARG A 131 -3.93 6.39 -14.73
C ARG A 131 -2.90 7.18 -13.93
N ILE A 132 -1.62 6.79 -14.01
CA ILE A 132 -0.52 7.49 -13.32
C ILE A 132 -0.42 8.94 -13.80
N LEU A 133 -0.42 9.16 -15.10
CA LEU A 133 -0.31 10.50 -15.69
C LEU A 133 -1.56 11.32 -15.42
N GLY A 134 -2.74 10.69 -15.47
CA GLY A 134 -4.01 11.33 -15.12
C GLY A 134 -4.04 11.85 -13.69
N LEU A 135 -3.59 11.05 -12.72
CA LEU A 135 -3.50 11.50 -11.32
C LEU A 135 -2.46 12.60 -11.16
N LYS A 136 -1.30 12.51 -11.79
CA LYS A 136 -0.28 13.56 -11.78
C LYS A 136 -0.81 14.88 -12.35
N ALA A 137 -1.57 14.81 -13.43
CA ALA A 137 -2.21 15.98 -14.04
C ALA A 137 -3.27 16.57 -13.10
N LYS A 138 -4.12 15.74 -12.49
CA LYS A 138 -5.14 16.19 -11.50
C LYS A 138 -4.52 16.88 -10.29
N MET A 139 -3.35 16.44 -9.86
CA MET A 139 -2.57 17.07 -8.78
C MET A 139 -1.83 18.34 -9.22
N HIS A 140 -1.95 18.75 -10.50
CA HIS A 140 -1.22 19.87 -11.11
C HIS A 140 0.29 19.78 -10.96
N LEU A 141 0.87 18.56 -10.99
CA LEU A 141 2.31 18.38 -10.78
C LEU A 141 3.17 19.01 -11.90
N PRO A 142 2.78 18.96 -13.20
CA PRO A 142 3.53 19.62 -14.26
C PRO A 142 3.59 21.15 -14.05
N GLU A 143 2.46 21.78 -13.72
CA GLU A 143 2.36 23.22 -13.47
C GLU A 143 3.14 23.63 -12.23
N LYS A 144 2.99 22.86 -11.14
CA LYS A 144 3.75 23.07 -9.90
C LYS A 144 5.25 22.98 -10.13
N LYS A 145 5.69 22.01 -10.96
CA LYS A 145 7.10 21.87 -11.32
C LYS A 145 7.59 23.08 -12.12
N ALA A 146 6.83 23.52 -13.11
CA ALA A 146 7.19 24.67 -13.94
C ALA A 146 7.28 25.98 -13.13
N ASN A 147 6.42 26.14 -12.11
CA ASN A 147 6.36 27.32 -11.25
C ASN A 147 7.28 27.25 -10.01
N GLY A 148 8.03 26.16 -9.83
CA GLY A 148 8.89 25.96 -8.65
C GLY A 148 8.14 25.75 -7.34
N THR A 149 6.85 25.38 -7.40
CA THR A 149 5.97 25.18 -6.22
C THR A 149 5.68 23.71 -5.91
N LEU A 150 6.45 22.79 -6.51
CA LEU A 150 6.28 21.35 -6.32
C LEU A 150 6.52 20.92 -4.86
N VAL A 151 7.53 21.55 -4.23
CA VAL A 151 7.82 21.35 -2.81
C VAL A 151 7.32 22.57 -2.05
N PRO A 152 6.41 22.40 -1.07
CA PRO A 152 5.98 23.52 -0.22
C PRO A 152 7.15 24.12 0.56
N PRO A 153 7.07 25.39 0.95
CA PRO A 153 8.10 26.02 1.77
C PRO A 153 8.13 25.41 3.17
N PRO A 154 9.29 25.48 3.89
CA PRO A 154 9.43 24.90 5.23
C PRO A 154 8.37 25.37 6.23
N GLU A 155 7.88 26.59 6.10
CA GLU A 155 6.84 27.18 6.96
C GLU A 155 5.51 26.42 6.87
N ALA A 156 5.26 25.69 5.79
CA ALA A 156 4.08 24.81 5.66
C ALA A 156 4.06 23.68 6.69
N LEU A 157 5.22 23.32 7.26
CA LEU A 157 5.33 22.33 8.32
C LEU A 157 4.75 22.81 9.66
N GLU A 158 4.58 24.12 9.84
CA GLU A 158 3.98 24.69 11.06
C GLU A 158 2.57 24.15 11.35
N ILE A 159 1.85 23.65 10.33
CA ILE A 159 0.56 22.99 10.50
C ILE A 159 0.62 21.78 11.43
N PHE A 160 1.75 21.08 11.47
CA PHE A 160 1.97 19.92 12.36
C PHE A 160 2.33 20.33 13.79
N GLU A 161 2.83 21.55 13.98
CA GLU A 161 3.26 22.05 15.28
C GLU A 161 2.17 22.83 15.99
N LYS A 162 1.26 23.44 15.23
CA LYS A 162 0.21 24.33 15.74
C LYS A 162 -1.18 23.74 15.46
N GLY A 163 -2.11 23.96 16.41
CA GLY A 163 -3.53 23.71 16.20
C GLY A 163 -4.07 22.38 16.75
N GLU A 164 -5.27 22.04 16.30
CA GLU A 164 -6.07 20.92 16.82
C GLU A 164 -5.45 19.54 16.60
N GLY A 165 -4.67 19.36 15.54
CA GLY A 165 -4.02 18.08 15.23
C GLY A 165 -3.08 17.61 16.33
N ARG A 166 -2.31 18.52 16.95
CA ARG A 166 -1.41 18.17 18.06
C ARG A 166 -2.18 17.83 19.35
N ALA A 167 -3.26 18.56 19.62
CA ALA A 167 -4.14 18.28 20.75
C ALA A 167 -4.82 16.91 20.59
N LEU A 168 -5.32 16.61 19.39
CA LEU A 168 -5.92 15.32 19.05
C LEU A 168 -4.90 14.17 19.15
N ALA A 169 -3.69 14.34 18.63
CA ALA A 169 -2.62 13.34 18.75
C ALA A 169 -2.28 13.04 20.22
N LYS A 170 -2.23 14.09 21.06
CA LYS A 170 -2.04 13.92 22.50
C LYS A 170 -3.20 13.14 23.14
N GLU A 171 -4.43 13.50 22.82
CA GLU A 171 -5.63 12.82 23.32
C GLU A 171 -5.64 11.34 22.92
N ILE A 172 -5.31 11.03 21.66
CA ILE A 172 -5.20 9.65 21.17
C ILE A 172 -4.14 8.87 21.95
N ALA A 173 -2.96 9.46 22.16
CA ALA A 173 -1.89 8.85 22.93
C ALA A 173 -2.32 8.61 24.38
N ASP A 174 -2.89 9.60 25.05
CA ASP A 174 -3.34 9.51 26.44
C ASP A 174 -4.42 8.42 26.63
N LYS A 175 -5.29 8.21 25.65
CA LYS A 175 -6.34 7.19 25.70
C LYS A 175 -5.88 5.81 25.19
N GLY A 176 -4.93 5.77 24.26
CA GLY A 176 -4.48 4.55 23.59
C GLY A 176 -3.39 3.79 24.35
N ILE A 177 -2.53 4.50 25.10
CA ILE A 177 -1.45 3.87 25.85
C ILE A 177 -2.04 3.11 27.03
N THR A 178 -1.85 1.80 27.04
CA THR A 178 -2.36 0.90 28.06
C THR A 178 -1.22 0.20 28.79
N LEU A 179 -1.18 0.35 30.11
CA LEU A 179 -0.22 -0.39 30.95
C LEU A 179 -0.71 -1.83 31.12
N VAL A 180 -0.18 -2.75 30.30
CA VAL A 180 -0.60 -4.14 30.28
C VAL A 180 -0.06 -4.92 31.50
N LYS A 181 1.16 -4.60 31.95
CA LYS A 181 1.80 -5.28 33.08
C LYS A 181 2.87 -4.39 33.70
N ASP A 182 2.82 -4.22 35.01
CA ASP A 182 3.85 -3.56 35.82
C ASP A 182 3.91 -4.19 37.22
N THR A 183 4.41 -5.43 37.30
CA THR A 183 4.50 -6.20 38.54
C THR A 183 5.48 -5.62 39.57
N GLN A 184 6.40 -4.77 39.09
CA GLN A 184 7.42 -4.13 39.94
C GLN A 184 7.08 -2.68 40.29
N HIS A 185 5.92 -2.17 39.82
CA HIS A 185 5.46 -0.81 40.05
C HIS A 185 6.51 0.25 39.66
N LEU A 186 7.12 0.06 38.45
CA LEU A 186 8.16 0.95 37.94
C LEU A 186 7.58 2.19 37.22
N MET A 187 6.31 2.12 36.81
CA MET A 187 5.65 3.20 36.11
C MET A 187 4.87 4.12 37.07
N PRO A 188 4.88 5.45 36.85
CA PRO A 188 5.67 6.18 35.84
C PRO A 188 7.17 6.20 36.21
N LEU A 189 8.03 6.23 35.18
CA LEU A 189 9.48 6.34 35.40
C LEU A 189 9.83 7.66 36.09
N ASP A 190 10.57 7.58 37.18
CA ASP A 190 11.06 8.74 37.95
C ASP A 190 12.59 8.87 37.77
N PRO A 191 13.09 9.92 37.08
CA PRO A 191 14.52 10.09 36.85
C PRO A 191 15.37 10.20 38.12
N LYS A 192 14.72 10.51 39.26
CA LYS A 192 15.40 10.55 40.57
C LYS A 192 15.62 9.16 41.15
N LYS A 193 14.76 8.21 40.79
CA LYS A 193 14.81 6.82 41.27
C LYS A 193 15.49 5.90 40.25
N GLN A 194 15.08 5.97 38.98
CA GLN A 194 15.65 5.19 37.88
C GLN A 194 16.75 5.99 37.17
N LYS A 195 17.96 5.95 37.72
CA LYS A 195 19.12 6.71 37.20
C LYS A 195 19.80 6.08 35.98
N ASN A 196 19.65 4.78 35.80
CA ASN A 196 20.24 4.02 34.73
C ASN A 196 19.13 3.44 33.86
N ILE A 197 19.10 3.82 32.57
CA ILE A 197 18.17 3.29 31.55
C ILE A 197 19.02 2.65 30.46
N TYR A 198 18.75 1.38 30.17
CA TYR A 198 19.33 0.69 29.02
C TYR A 198 18.28 0.66 27.90
N LEU A 199 18.61 1.29 26.77
CA LEU A 199 17.81 1.22 25.57
C LEU A 199 18.38 0.11 24.68
N VAL A 200 17.60 -0.93 24.44
CA VAL A 200 17.91 -1.99 23.48
C VAL A 200 17.03 -1.77 22.26
N VAL A 201 17.67 -1.50 21.12
CA VAL A 201 17.00 -1.40 19.83
C VAL A 201 17.25 -2.70 19.07
N ILE A 202 16.16 -3.38 18.70
CA ILE A 202 16.20 -4.58 17.85
C ILE A 202 15.62 -4.15 16.51
N GLY A 203 16.46 -4.16 15.49
CA GLY A 203 16.08 -3.76 14.14
C GLY A 203 17.03 -4.41 13.14
N ASP A 204 16.61 -4.44 11.86
CA ASP A 204 17.45 -4.87 10.73
C ASP A 204 18.49 -3.81 10.40
#